data_8e0ad0a3c9e953f6c4ab87a84552ea17
#
_entry.id   8e0ad0a3c9e953f6c4ab87a84552ea17
#
_cell.length_a   1.000
_cell.length_b   1.000
_cell.length_c   1.000
_cell.angle_alpha   90.00
_cell.angle_beta   90.00
_cell.angle_gamma   90.00
#
_symmetry.space_group_name_H-M   'P 1'
#
loop_
_entity.id
_entity.type
_entity.pdbx_description
1 polymer ?
#
loop_
_entity_poly.entity_id
_entity_poly.type
_entity_poly.pdbx_seq_one_letter_code
_entity_poly.pdbx_strand_id
1 'polypeptide(L)'
;MTCFAARYPLVAMFALVAAASLGSAQPASGPVTAFKFQFGAEKAAAGYTLVSPALKYSKETGYGFESGTTPTTVRSDTGDALHRGAVTDAQPFLFSVAVPEGNYRVTVTLGDPTEEAMTTVKAETRRLMLERIRTAAGKFVSRTFTVNVRGPKISTGGEVN
;
A
#
# COMPACT_ATOMS: atom_id res chain seq x y z
N MET A 1 9.56 7.73 -4.41
CA MET A 1 9.40 6.28 -4.32
C MET A 1 9.05 5.96 -2.90
N THR A 2 7.85 5.45 -2.65
CA THR A 2 7.37 5.19 -1.28
C THR A 2 7.34 3.68 -1.08
N CYS A 3 8.04 3.21 -0.06
CA CYS A 3 8.23 1.80 0.22
C CYS A 3 7.65 1.46 1.59
N PHE A 4 6.90 0.38 1.70
CA PHE A 4 6.28 -0.07 2.93
C PHE A 4 6.86 -1.41 3.35
N ALA A 5 7.24 -1.54 4.62
CA ALA A 5 7.73 -2.78 5.18
C ALA A 5 6.80 -3.26 6.30
N ALA A 6 6.39 -4.51 6.23
CA ALA A 6 5.56 -5.14 7.25
C ALA A 6 6.26 -6.36 7.85
N ARG A 7 6.07 -6.58 9.13
CA ARG A 7 6.48 -7.78 9.86
C ARG A 7 5.21 -8.45 10.41
N TYR A 8 5.03 -9.73 10.11
CA TYR A 8 3.88 -10.59 10.43
C TYR A 8 2.65 -10.34 9.53
N PRO A 9 1.68 -11.26 9.45
CA PRO A 9 0.70 -11.28 8.39
C PRO A 9 0.10 -9.89 8.15
N LEU A 10 0.29 -9.39 6.94
CA LEU A 10 -0.16 -8.09 6.48
C LEU A 10 -1.32 -8.29 5.52
N VAL A 11 -2.48 -7.86 5.92
CA VAL A 11 -3.56 -7.58 4.99
C VAL A 11 -3.46 -6.09 4.67
N ALA A 12 -3.02 -5.75 3.50
CA ALA A 12 -2.95 -4.37 3.09
C ALA A 12 -3.95 -4.09 1.97
N MET A 13 -4.94 -3.28 2.28
CA MET A 13 -5.75 -2.60 1.30
C MET A 13 -5.30 -1.14 1.28
N PHE A 14 -4.71 -0.71 0.15
CA PHE A 14 -4.30 0.67 -0.02
C PHE A 14 -5.39 1.47 -0.70
N ALA A 15 -5.86 2.52 -0.04
CA ALA A 15 -6.54 3.62 -0.71
C ALA A 15 -5.68 4.87 -0.55
N LEU A 16 -5.08 5.33 -1.62
CA LEU A 16 -4.41 6.62 -1.67
C LEU A 16 -5.43 7.64 -2.19
N VAL A 17 -5.89 8.53 -1.33
CA VAL A 17 -6.80 9.61 -1.71
C VAL A 17 -6.04 10.92 -1.70
N ALA A 18 -5.81 11.49 -2.87
CA ALA A 18 -5.41 12.89 -2.97
C ALA A 18 -6.64 13.77 -2.83
N ALA A 19 -6.67 14.66 -1.85
CA ALA A 19 -7.70 15.67 -1.75
C ALA A 19 -7.44 16.73 -2.83
N ALA A 20 -8.21 16.66 -3.93
CA ALA A 20 -8.27 17.75 -4.88
C ALA A 20 -9.21 18.83 -4.34
N SER A 21 -8.72 20.06 -4.24
CA SER A 21 -9.55 21.25 -4.02
C SER A 21 -10.54 21.38 -5.20
N LEU A 22 -11.81 21.60 -4.89
CA LEU A 22 -12.89 21.85 -5.87
C LEU A 22 -12.61 23.16 -6.63
N GLY A 23 -11.93 23.04 -7.74
CA GLY A 23 -11.81 24.06 -8.76
C GLY A 23 -12.27 23.45 -10.08
N SER A 24 -13.08 24.18 -10.83
CA SER A 24 -13.77 23.83 -12.08
C SER A 24 -13.04 22.84 -13.00
N ALA A 25 -13.78 21.83 -13.43
CA ALA A 25 -13.36 20.72 -14.25
C ALA A 25 -12.73 21.14 -15.58
N GLN A 26 -11.43 20.89 -15.71
CA GLN A 26 -10.78 20.66 -16.98
C GLN A 26 -10.08 19.31 -16.86
N PRO A 27 -10.19 18.38 -17.83
CA PRO A 27 -9.47 17.11 -17.75
C PRO A 27 -7.98 17.41 -17.99
N ALA A 28 -7.25 17.73 -16.94
CA ALA A 28 -5.82 17.81 -16.98
C ALA A 28 -5.30 16.36 -16.96
N SER A 29 -4.61 15.94 -18.01
CA SER A 29 -3.75 14.77 -18.03
C SER A 29 -2.54 14.98 -17.11
N GLY A 30 -2.81 15.16 -15.82
CA GLY A 30 -1.81 15.22 -14.77
C GLY A 30 -1.37 13.82 -14.34
N PRO A 31 -0.22 13.69 -13.69
CA PRO A 31 0.24 12.41 -13.17
C PRO A 31 -0.82 11.81 -12.24
N VAL A 32 -1.01 10.49 -12.33
CA VAL A 32 -1.94 9.78 -11.45
C VAL A 32 -1.48 9.92 -10.01
N THR A 33 -2.30 10.52 -9.17
CA THR A 33 -1.97 10.81 -7.76
C THR A 33 -2.88 10.08 -6.78
N ALA A 34 -3.84 9.29 -7.29
CA ALA A 34 -4.76 8.51 -6.49
C ALA A 34 -4.75 7.04 -6.94
N PHE A 35 -4.51 6.14 -6.02
CA PHE A 35 -4.47 4.70 -6.25
C PHE A 35 -5.33 3.97 -5.23
N LYS A 36 -5.95 2.87 -5.66
CA LYS A 36 -6.64 1.93 -4.78
C LYS A 36 -6.18 0.53 -5.15
N PHE A 37 -5.42 -0.08 -4.27
CA PHE A 37 -4.90 -1.42 -4.46
C PHE A 37 -5.64 -2.42 -3.59
N GLN A 38 -5.90 -3.59 -4.16
CA GLN A 38 -6.46 -4.75 -3.45
C GLN A 38 -5.52 -5.93 -3.60
N PHE A 39 -5.21 -6.57 -2.49
CA PHE A 39 -4.28 -7.68 -2.42
C PHE A 39 -5.01 -8.98 -2.11
N GLY A 40 -4.49 -10.09 -2.63
CA GLY A 40 -4.94 -11.43 -2.27
C GLY A 40 -6.31 -11.86 -2.79
N ALA A 41 -7.11 -10.98 -3.36
CA ALA A 41 -8.40 -11.32 -3.95
C ALA A 41 -8.24 -12.07 -5.29
N GLU A 42 -9.29 -12.74 -5.75
CA GLU A 42 -9.35 -13.33 -7.09
C GLU A 42 -9.77 -12.31 -8.14
N LYS A 43 -10.65 -11.41 -7.74
CA LYS A 43 -11.19 -10.35 -8.58
C LYS A 43 -11.17 -9.04 -7.81
N ALA A 44 -10.74 -7.97 -8.47
CA ALA A 44 -10.77 -6.64 -7.89
C ALA A 44 -12.20 -6.17 -7.61
N ALA A 45 -12.40 -5.54 -6.47
CA ALA A 45 -13.59 -4.75 -6.22
C ALA A 45 -13.64 -3.53 -7.16
N ALA A 46 -14.82 -2.99 -7.39
CA ALA A 46 -15.02 -1.84 -8.27
C ALA A 46 -14.13 -0.65 -7.83
N GLY A 47 -13.36 -0.11 -8.77
CA GLY A 47 -12.45 1.01 -8.55
C GLY A 47 -11.12 0.64 -7.87
N TYR A 48 -10.83 -0.64 -7.66
CA TYR A 48 -9.53 -1.12 -7.14
C TYR A 48 -8.70 -1.78 -8.22
N THR A 49 -7.40 -1.65 -8.10
CA THR A 49 -6.42 -2.40 -8.89
C THR A 49 -6.01 -3.65 -8.13
N LEU A 50 -6.22 -4.82 -8.72
CA LEU A 50 -5.78 -6.08 -8.14
C LEU A 50 -4.26 -6.19 -8.24
N VAL A 51 -3.62 -6.53 -7.12
CA VAL A 51 -2.18 -6.75 -7.05
C VAL A 51 -1.89 -8.20 -6.70
N SER A 52 -1.27 -8.91 -7.63
CA SER A 52 -0.75 -10.26 -7.38
C SER A 52 0.50 -10.20 -6.50
N PRO A 53 0.72 -11.13 -5.55
CA PRO A 53 1.99 -11.26 -4.83
C PRO A 53 3.22 -11.42 -5.72
N ALA A 54 3.03 -11.99 -6.92
CA ALA A 54 4.09 -12.16 -7.90
C ALA A 54 4.44 -10.89 -8.68
N LEU A 55 3.60 -9.84 -8.60
CA LEU A 55 3.85 -8.59 -9.33
C LEU A 55 5.04 -7.85 -8.72
N LYS A 56 6.16 -7.87 -9.42
CA LYS A 56 7.35 -7.11 -9.04
C LYS A 56 7.23 -5.66 -9.52
N TYR A 57 7.80 -4.76 -8.72
CA TYR A 57 7.89 -3.36 -9.10
C TYR A 57 8.69 -3.20 -10.40
N SER A 58 8.16 -2.43 -11.32
CA SER A 58 8.88 -1.95 -12.49
C SER A 58 8.53 -0.48 -12.77
N LYS A 59 9.37 0.20 -13.54
CA LYS A 59 9.11 1.60 -13.93
C LYS A 59 7.87 1.70 -14.85
N GLU A 60 7.60 0.66 -15.61
CA GLU A 60 6.47 0.58 -16.56
C GLU A 60 5.14 0.44 -15.82
N THR A 61 5.09 -0.44 -14.80
CA THR A 61 3.89 -0.62 -13.98
C THR A 61 3.70 0.51 -12.98
N GLY A 62 4.79 1.08 -12.50
CA GLY A 62 4.80 2.12 -11.49
C GLY A 62 4.44 1.64 -10.08
N TYR A 63 4.15 0.36 -9.86
CA TYR A 63 3.91 -0.24 -8.54
C TYR A 63 4.21 -1.73 -8.56
N GLY A 64 4.42 -2.30 -7.37
CA GLY A 64 4.69 -3.73 -7.22
C GLY A 64 5.48 -4.05 -5.95
N PHE A 65 5.69 -5.34 -5.71
CA PHE A 65 6.54 -5.82 -4.63
C PHE A 65 8.00 -5.74 -5.03
N GLU A 66 8.85 -5.30 -4.11
CA GLU A 66 10.30 -5.26 -4.34
C GLU A 66 10.88 -6.68 -4.38
N SER A 67 12.05 -6.80 -5.02
CA SER A 67 12.79 -8.05 -5.08
C SER A 67 13.23 -8.49 -3.67
N GLY A 68 13.31 -9.81 -3.46
CA GLY A 68 13.78 -10.41 -2.22
C GLY A 68 12.70 -11.12 -1.41
N THR A 69 11.45 -10.67 -1.45
CA THR A 69 10.32 -11.36 -0.81
C THR A 69 9.13 -11.45 -1.75
N THR A 70 8.39 -12.53 -1.65
CA THR A 70 7.10 -12.71 -2.32
C THR A 70 6.08 -13.11 -1.28
N PRO A 71 5.23 -12.17 -0.81
CA PRO A 71 4.26 -12.49 0.21
C PRO A 71 3.28 -13.55 -0.29
N THR A 72 2.74 -14.31 0.64
CA THR A 72 1.73 -15.35 0.38
C THR A 72 0.35 -14.74 0.39
N THR A 73 -0.56 -15.26 -0.43
CA THR A 73 -1.98 -14.91 -0.39
C THR A 73 -2.72 -15.75 0.65
N VAL A 74 -3.49 -15.10 1.50
CA VAL A 74 -4.51 -15.73 2.34
C VAL A 74 -5.89 -15.33 1.87
N ARG A 75 -6.85 -16.28 1.90
CA ARG A 75 -8.21 -16.06 1.40
C ARG A 75 -9.26 -16.70 2.28
N SER A 76 -10.46 -16.13 2.24
CA SER A 76 -11.67 -16.68 2.83
C SER A 76 -12.82 -16.59 1.83
N ASP A 77 -13.67 -17.57 1.82
CA ASP A 77 -14.89 -17.56 1.02
C ASP A 77 -16.00 -16.69 1.63
N THR A 78 -15.81 -16.26 2.87
CA THR A 78 -16.75 -15.40 3.60
C THR A 78 -16.25 -13.96 3.67
N GLY A 79 -17.16 -13.01 3.90
CA GLY A 79 -16.85 -11.58 3.99
C GLY A 79 -17.19 -10.83 2.71
N ASP A 80 -17.01 -9.52 2.76
CA ASP A 80 -17.22 -8.64 1.60
C ASP A 80 -16.04 -8.69 0.61
N ALA A 81 -16.23 -8.15 -0.57
CA ALA A 81 -15.26 -8.22 -1.66
C ALA A 81 -13.87 -7.62 -1.31
N LEU A 82 -13.79 -6.71 -0.33
CA LEU A 82 -12.53 -6.06 0.06
C LEU A 82 -11.78 -6.84 1.15
N HIS A 83 -12.47 -7.70 1.91
CA HIS A 83 -11.91 -8.40 3.06
C HIS A 83 -11.77 -9.93 2.85
N ARG A 84 -12.02 -10.44 1.62
CA ARG A 84 -11.87 -11.86 1.31
C ARG A 84 -10.44 -12.32 1.08
N GLY A 85 -9.54 -11.40 0.82
CA GLY A 85 -8.16 -11.75 0.50
C GLY A 85 -7.17 -10.78 1.07
N ALA A 86 -5.99 -11.32 1.34
CA ALA A 86 -4.89 -10.59 1.92
C ALA A 86 -3.56 -11.13 1.44
N VAL A 87 -2.49 -10.37 1.66
CA VAL A 87 -1.13 -10.87 1.56
C VAL A 87 -0.46 -10.87 2.91
N THR A 88 0.28 -11.93 3.20
CA THR A 88 0.98 -12.15 4.45
C THR A 88 2.38 -12.71 4.21
N ASP A 89 3.30 -12.45 5.11
CA ASP A 89 4.61 -13.07 5.15
C ASP A 89 5.16 -13.01 6.58
N ALA A 90 5.89 -14.02 6.98
CA ALA A 90 6.64 -14.03 8.25
C ALA A 90 7.84 -13.07 8.22
N GLN A 91 8.34 -12.74 7.03
CA GLN A 91 9.40 -11.79 6.81
C GLN A 91 8.86 -10.44 6.32
N PRO A 92 9.59 -9.34 6.57
CA PRO A 92 9.22 -8.05 6.03
C PRO A 92 9.20 -8.08 4.49
N PHE A 93 8.17 -7.54 3.88
CA PHE A 93 8.11 -7.31 2.45
C PHE A 93 7.87 -5.83 2.14
N LEU A 94 8.27 -5.42 0.96
CA LEU A 94 8.19 -4.04 0.50
C LEU A 94 7.25 -3.95 -0.71
N PHE A 95 6.33 -3.00 -0.66
CA PHE A 95 5.49 -2.64 -1.78
C PHE A 95 5.76 -1.20 -2.18
N SER A 96 6.17 -0.99 -3.41
CA SER A 96 6.54 0.32 -3.95
C SER A 96 5.48 0.88 -4.88
N VAL A 97 5.29 2.19 -4.82
CA VAL A 97 4.42 2.94 -5.73
C VAL A 97 5.18 4.18 -6.21
N ALA A 98 5.28 4.34 -7.53
CA ALA A 98 5.85 5.54 -8.13
C ALA A 98 4.84 6.67 -8.09
N VAL A 99 5.16 7.72 -7.37
CA VAL A 99 4.32 8.92 -7.26
C VAL A 99 5.19 10.17 -7.39
N PRO A 100 4.65 11.28 -7.89
CA PRO A 100 5.33 12.58 -7.88
C PRO A 100 5.71 13.02 -6.46
N GLU A 101 6.59 14.00 -6.35
CA GLU A 101 6.85 14.66 -5.06
C GLU A 101 5.57 15.28 -4.50
N GLY A 102 5.36 15.14 -3.20
CA GLY A 102 4.17 15.67 -2.55
C GLY A 102 3.84 14.97 -1.23
N ASN A 103 2.74 15.42 -0.63
CA ASN A 103 2.18 14.83 0.57
C ASN A 103 1.03 13.87 0.18
N TYR A 104 1.14 12.63 0.62
CA TYR A 104 0.15 11.59 0.33
C TYR A 104 -0.51 11.11 1.59
N ARG A 105 -1.83 11.08 1.57
CA ARG A 105 -2.61 10.38 2.59
C ARG A 105 -2.70 8.91 2.19
N VAL A 106 -2.21 8.05 3.04
CA VAL A 106 -2.20 6.60 2.84
C VAL A 106 -3.14 5.97 3.84
N THR A 107 -4.12 5.22 3.35
CA THR A 107 -5.00 4.40 4.19
C THR A 107 -4.68 2.93 3.91
N VAL A 108 -4.43 2.19 4.98
CA VAL A 108 -4.20 0.74 4.93
C VAL A 108 -5.28 0.03 5.73
N THR A 109 -5.80 -1.06 5.19
CA THR A 109 -6.66 -1.98 5.92
C THR A 109 -5.84 -3.20 6.29
N LEU A 110 -5.77 -3.50 7.57
CA LEU A 110 -4.96 -4.53 8.19
C LEU A 110 -5.88 -5.57 8.83
N GLY A 111 -5.48 -6.84 8.79
CA GLY A 111 -6.22 -7.97 9.32
C GLY A 111 -5.98 -9.20 8.45
N ASP A 112 -6.40 -10.36 8.91
CA ASP A 112 -6.36 -11.62 8.19
C ASP A 112 -7.77 -12.22 8.18
N PRO A 113 -8.25 -12.73 7.02
CA PRO A 113 -9.59 -13.29 6.95
C PRO A 113 -9.76 -14.57 7.77
N THR A 114 -8.68 -15.26 8.11
CA THR A 114 -8.69 -16.60 8.71
C THR A 114 -8.00 -16.69 10.06
N GLU A 115 -7.00 -15.84 10.30
CA GLU A 115 -6.15 -15.94 11.48
C GLU A 115 -6.02 -14.59 12.21
N GLU A 116 -5.49 -14.65 13.42
CA GLU A 116 -5.04 -13.46 14.15
C GLU A 116 -3.82 -12.86 13.43
N ALA A 117 -3.78 -11.54 13.32
CA ALA A 117 -2.67 -10.85 12.69
C ALA A 117 -2.09 -9.76 13.59
N MET A 118 -0.77 -9.57 13.48
CA MET A 118 -0.06 -8.44 14.08
C MET A 118 0.82 -7.77 13.03
N THR A 119 0.52 -6.51 12.74
CA THR A 119 1.15 -5.79 11.63
C THR A 119 1.87 -4.54 12.09
N THR A 120 3.08 -4.34 11.59
CA THR A 120 3.85 -3.10 11.70
C THR A 120 4.04 -2.52 10.30
N VAL A 121 3.72 -1.24 10.10
CA VAL A 121 3.86 -0.56 8.83
C VAL A 121 4.94 0.51 8.92
N LYS A 122 5.88 0.47 7.98
CA LYS A 122 6.91 1.50 7.79
C LYS A 122 6.76 2.11 6.40
N ALA A 123 7.01 3.40 6.30
CA ALA A 123 7.15 4.10 5.02
C ALA A 123 8.62 4.45 4.78
N GLU A 124 9.02 4.60 3.52
CA GLU A 124 10.39 4.96 3.13
C GLU A 124 11.45 4.05 3.77
N THR A 125 11.14 2.79 3.90
CA THR A 125 11.94 1.71 4.51
C THR A 125 12.21 1.84 6.01
N ARG A 126 12.29 3.04 6.57
CA ARG A 126 12.73 3.27 7.96
C ARG A 126 11.70 3.95 8.85
N ARG A 127 10.80 4.74 8.29
CA ARG A 127 9.85 5.56 9.04
C ARG A 127 8.71 4.70 9.58
N LEU A 128 8.66 4.52 10.90
CA LEU A 128 7.58 3.81 11.56
C LEU A 128 6.28 4.64 11.48
N MET A 129 5.26 4.08 10.86
CA MET A 129 3.94 4.69 10.70
C MET A 129 2.90 4.05 11.62
N LEU A 130 2.89 2.74 11.70
CA LEU A 130 2.00 1.97 12.56
C LEU A 130 2.80 0.86 13.24
N GLU A 131 2.64 0.74 14.56
CA GLU A 131 3.37 -0.24 15.34
C GLU A 131 2.42 -1.30 15.91
N ARG A 132 2.71 -2.58 15.60
CA ARG A 132 2.11 -3.75 16.23
C ARG A 132 0.58 -3.72 16.31
N ILE A 133 -0.09 -3.35 15.24
CA ILE A 133 -1.55 -3.38 15.15
C ILE A 133 -2.01 -4.83 15.17
N ARG A 134 -2.76 -5.20 16.19
CA ARG A 134 -3.33 -6.55 16.35
C ARG A 134 -4.76 -6.58 15.85
N THR A 135 -5.12 -7.66 15.17
CA THR A 135 -6.48 -7.97 14.73
C THR A 135 -6.78 -9.44 15.02
N ALA A 136 -7.98 -9.74 15.48
CA ALA A 136 -8.43 -11.11 15.61
C ALA A 136 -8.77 -11.70 14.21
N ALA A 137 -8.85 -13.01 14.12
CA ALA A 137 -9.24 -13.72 12.91
C ALA A 137 -10.54 -13.15 12.31
N GLY A 138 -10.54 -12.89 11.01
CA GLY A 138 -11.68 -12.30 10.28
C GLY A 138 -12.01 -10.85 10.66
N LYS A 139 -11.17 -10.16 11.44
CA LYS A 139 -11.37 -8.77 11.80
C LYS A 139 -10.35 -7.88 11.09
N PHE A 140 -10.83 -6.74 10.62
CA PHE A 140 -10.04 -5.77 9.88
C PHE A 140 -10.09 -4.40 10.53
N VAL A 141 -9.00 -3.67 10.42
CA VAL A 141 -8.89 -2.30 10.92
C VAL A 141 -8.24 -1.42 9.87
N SER A 142 -8.87 -0.29 9.58
CA SER A 142 -8.27 0.71 8.69
C SER A 142 -7.51 1.75 9.51
N ARG A 143 -6.33 2.14 9.02
CA ARG A 143 -5.47 3.16 9.59
C ARG A 143 -5.02 4.11 8.49
N THR A 144 -4.93 5.39 8.83
CA THR A 144 -4.51 6.44 7.90
C THR A 144 -3.30 7.18 8.47
N PHE A 145 -2.34 7.47 7.62
CA PHE A 145 -1.17 8.29 7.93
C PHE A 145 -0.78 9.13 6.70
N THR A 146 0.14 10.07 6.89
CA THR A 146 0.65 10.91 5.82
C THR A 146 2.12 10.60 5.53
N VAL A 147 2.46 10.49 4.26
CA VAL A 147 3.83 10.34 3.77
C VAL A 147 4.19 11.56 2.92
N ASN A 148 5.36 12.14 3.17
CA ASN A 148 5.90 13.21 2.35
C ASN A 148 6.95 12.63 1.40
N VAL A 149 6.63 12.54 0.12
CA VAL A 149 7.55 12.04 -0.92
C VAL A 149 8.38 13.19 -1.46
N ARG A 150 9.71 13.04 -1.40
CA ARG A 150 10.67 13.99 -1.95
C ARG A 150 11.70 13.26 -2.81
N GLY A 151 12.15 13.92 -3.86
CA GLY A 151 13.27 13.44 -4.66
C GLY A 151 14.61 13.65 -3.94
N PRO A 152 15.67 12.98 -4.38
CA PRO A 152 17.02 13.12 -3.80
C PRO A 152 17.67 14.47 -4.12
N LYS A 153 17.10 15.27 -5.01
CA LYS A 153 17.66 16.57 -5.41
C LYS A 153 17.37 17.64 -4.37
N ILE A 154 18.40 18.31 -3.88
CA ILE A 154 18.29 19.51 -3.05
C ILE A 154 18.27 20.75 -3.94
N SER A 155 17.43 21.74 -3.58
CA SER A 155 17.24 22.99 -4.31
C SER A 155 18.54 23.81 -4.50
N THR A 156 19.58 23.51 -3.73
CA THR A 156 20.92 24.13 -3.82
C THR A 156 21.89 23.40 -4.76
N GLY A 157 21.43 22.42 -5.56
CA GLY A 157 22.23 21.72 -6.57
C GLY A 157 23.01 20.50 -6.09
N GLY A 158 22.72 20.00 -4.89
CA GLY A 158 23.26 18.72 -4.38
C GLY A 158 22.27 17.57 -4.52
N GLU A 159 22.78 16.35 -4.36
CA GLU A 159 21.99 15.12 -4.32
C GLU A 159 22.29 14.37 -3.03
N VAL A 160 21.28 13.79 -2.39
CA VAL A 160 21.44 12.96 -1.19
C VAL A 160 21.45 11.50 -1.58
N ASN A 161 22.47 10.79 -1.17
CA ASN A 161 22.60 9.32 -1.34
C ASN A 161 21.76 8.57 -0.32
#